data_7ab4adad8f5a63897d6f14185483c19f
#
_entry.id   7ab4adad8f5a63897d6f14185483c19f
#
_cell.length_a   1.000
_cell.length_b   1.000
_cell.length_c   1.000
_cell.angle_alpha   90.00
_cell.angle_beta   90.00
_cell.angle_gamma   90.00
#
_symmetry.space_group_name_H-M   'P 1'
#
loop_
_entity.id
_entity.type
_entity.pdbx_description
1 polymer ?
#
loop_
_entity_poly.entity_id
_entity_poly.type
_entity_poly.pdbx_seq_one_letter_code
_entity_poly.pdbx_strand_id
1 'polypeptide(L)'
;MKRKAPVLLIPLLILLFAIAACGAGEEADPLTLTPVAITYMTFNQATEAQTEELVIERFQEKYPNIQVTRTQYSQSPQSYLLGSAASPDVMFLWTGYLLDAAVRQNLLGNLSDVWQENGFNDSISQPIQEMSYYQGAPYFVPGGHGWSGIYYNREIFQRYGLTPPTTWQEFITICELLWSSGETPLSIAGSNPFVGSLWFDYLDLRLNGPDFHQRLLNGEEAYTDPKVAAVFETMRDLIDRGFFVENPVSMDDLSSVLSIVRGDASDPIERRKAVMTLASNFALSDVPAVFQDELDFFPFPVMDPEMPVGEVGITFGFVVPASAPNPLQANAFAGFMGSAENSQLLTRQTSSQLTWVPVFKDFDRSLFSDRIRQAEEVVSQADTFGPPMFLSLPDSMGNELGQVFNQLLAARGEVPDWQLRLEDARQDAIRNGEYPEP
;
A
#
# COMPACT_ATOMS: atom_id res chain seq x y z
N MET A 1 82.27 57.05 -51.09
CA MET A 1 81.14 56.50 -51.87
C MET A 1 80.61 55.29 -51.15
N LYS A 2 79.56 55.35 -50.32
CA LYS A 2 78.93 54.22 -49.68
C LYS A 2 77.46 54.27 -50.05
N ARG A 3 76.99 53.25 -50.82
CA ARG A 3 75.58 53.10 -51.20
C ARG A 3 74.81 52.57 -50.02
N LYS A 4 73.74 53.26 -49.64
CA LYS A 4 72.77 52.77 -48.68
C LYS A 4 71.74 51.89 -49.42
N ALA A 5 71.53 50.66 -48.94
CA ALA A 5 70.42 49.77 -49.34
C ALA A 5 69.08 50.17 -48.68
N PRO A 6 67.93 50.07 -49.34
CA PRO A 6 66.67 50.37 -48.76
C PRO A 6 66.14 49.18 -47.89
N VAL A 7 65.70 49.51 -46.76
CA VAL A 7 64.98 48.57 -45.80
C VAL A 7 63.55 48.44 -46.28
N LEU A 8 63.16 47.21 -46.67
CA LEU A 8 61.82 46.84 -47.06
C LEU A 8 61.01 46.53 -45.75
N LEU A 9 60.09 47.42 -45.35
CA LEU A 9 59.12 47.14 -44.26
C LEU A 9 58.00 46.24 -44.83
N ILE A 10 57.94 44.99 -44.38
CA ILE A 10 56.79 44.10 -44.58
C ILE A 10 55.79 44.36 -43.40
N PRO A 11 54.55 44.73 -43.69
CA PRO A 11 53.54 44.81 -42.61
C PRO A 11 53.09 43.40 -42.22
N LEU A 12 53.35 43.02 -40.98
CA LEU A 12 52.86 41.80 -40.36
C LEU A 12 51.36 41.93 -40.12
N LEU A 13 50.54 41.34 -40.99
CA LEU A 13 49.09 41.24 -40.86
C LEU A 13 48.78 40.17 -39.78
N ILE A 14 48.55 40.56 -38.56
CA ILE A 14 48.08 39.67 -37.50
C ILE A 14 46.59 39.38 -37.73
N LEU A 15 46.33 38.21 -38.29
CA LEU A 15 44.98 37.67 -38.44
C LEU A 15 44.56 37.13 -37.09
N LEU A 16 43.78 37.92 -36.29
CA LEU A 16 43.09 37.47 -35.09
C LEU A 16 41.94 36.52 -35.52
N PHE A 17 42.19 35.22 -35.51
CA PHE A 17 41.11 34.25 -35.47
C PHE A 17 40.48 34.28 -34.10
N ALA A 18 39.38 35.02 -33.95
CA ALA A 18 38.47 34.83 -32.86
C ALA A 18 37.76 33.49 -33.03
N ILE A 19 38.28 32.45 -32.38
CA ILE A 19 37.55 31.20 -32.19
C ILE A 19 36.46 31.52 -31.16
N ALA A 20 35.28 31.91 -31.64
CA ALA A 20 34.06 31.84 -30.84
C ALA A 20 33.70 30.37 -30.70
N ALA A 21 34.30 29.66 -29.72
CA ALA A 21 33.82 28.42 -29.21
C ALA A 21 32.59 28.74 -28.36
N CYS A 22 31.41 28.85 -28.98
CA CYS A 22 30.16 28.61 -28.32
C CYS A 22 30.07 27.09 -28.07
N GLY A 23 30.84 26.60 -27.10
CA GLY A 23 30.48 25.41 -26.37
C GLY A 23 29.39 25.85 -25.41
N ALA A 24 28.14 25.52 -25.68
CA ALA A 24 27.16 25.37 -24.61
C ALA A 24 27.79 24.30 -23.71
N GLY A 25 28.39 24.75 -22.60
CA GLY A 25 28.79 23.81 -21.54
C GLY A 25 27.49 23.16 -21.09
N GLU A 26 27.37 21.86 -21.30
CA GLU A 26 26.43 21.08 -20.50
C GLU A 26 26.74 21.42 -19.05
N GLU A 27 25.81 22.09 -18.38
CA GLU A 27 25.92 22.26 -16.92
C GLU A 27 26.04 20.86 -16.35
N ALA A 28 27.16 20.60 -15.67
CA ALA A 28 27.38 19.29 -15.08
C ALA A 28 26.24 18.99 -14.11
N ASP A 29 25.60 17.82 -14.28
CA ASP A 29 24.51 17.39 -13.43
C ASP A 29 24.94 17.48 -11.96
N PRO A 30 24.24 18.26 -11.13
CA PRO A 30 24.57 18.46 -9.72
C PRO A 30 24.69 17.14 -8.94
N LEU A 31 24.00 16.08 -9.40
CA LEU A 31 24.05 14.75 -8.80
C LEU A 31 25.42 14.07 -9.01
N THR A 32 26.21 14.50 -9.99
CA THR A 32 27.52 13.88 -10.33
C THR A 32 28.73 14.63 -9.78
N LEU A 33 28.55 15.80 -9.16
CA LEU A 33 29.67 16.70 -8.85
C LEU A 33 30.42 16.37 -7.56
N THR A 34 29.75 15.84 -6.53
CA THR A 34 30.35 15.70 -5.19
C THR A 34 30.04 14.32 -4.61
N PRO A 35 31.02 13.59 -4.06
CA PRO A 35 30.74 12.36 -3.30
C PRO A 35 29.86 12.66 -2.11
N VAL A 36 28.77 11.89 -1.95
CA VAL A 36 27.82 12.02 -0.86
C VAL A 36 27.35 10.64 -0.40
N ALA A 37 27.09 10.49 0.89
CA ALA A 37 26.45 9.31 1.45
C ALA A 37 25.02 9.66 1.88
N ILE A 38 24.05 8.86 1.45
CA ILE A 38 22.66 8.95 1.87
C ILE A 38 22.23 7.71 2.63
N THR A 39 21.26 7.87 3.53
CA THR A 39 20.69 6.78 4.31
C THR A 39 19.29 6.46 3.85
N TYR A 40 19.04 5.21 3.49
CA TYR A 40 17.72 4.66 3.20
C TYR A 40 17.25 3.77 4.34
N MET A 41 16.07 4.04 4.88
CA MET A 41 15.50 3.34 6.03
C MET A 41 14.24 2.58 5.66
N THR A 42 14.16 1.29 6.04
CA THR A 42 13.11 0.37 5.62
C THR A 42 12.75 -0.64 6.71
N PHE A 43 11.57 -1.28 6.58
CA PHE A 43 11.17 -2.45 7.38
C PHE A 43 11.63 -3.77 6.75
N ASN A 44 11.93 -3.78 5.46
CA ASN A 44 12.09 -4.97 4.65
C ASN A 44 13.26 -5.83 5.11
N GLN A 45 13.05 -7.14 5.11
CA GLN A 45 14.00 -8.16 5.53
C GLN A 45 14.06 -9.29 4.49
N ALA A 46 14.98 -10.22 4.68
CA ALA A 46 15.12 -11.41 3.86
C ALA A 46 15.11 -11.11 2.34
N THR A 47 14.13 -11.60 1.60
CA THR A 47 14.08 -11.48 0.13
C THR A 47 13.84 -10.04 -0.33
N GLU A 48 12.99 -9.29 0.35
CA GLU A 48 12.72 -7.89 0.05
C GLU A 48 14.00 -7.06 0.23
N ALA A 49 14.76 -7.32 1.29
CA ALA A 49 16.04 -6.66 1.52
C ALA A 49 17.05 -6.92 0.41
N GLN A 50 17.13 -8.16 -0.11
CA GLN A 50 18.00 -8.50 -1.23
C GLN A 50 17.60 -7.76 -2.50
N THR A 51 16.30 -7.60 -2.73
CA THR A 51 15.79 -6.85 -3.89
C THR A 51 16.12 -5.36 -3.78
N GLU A 52 15.94 -4.78 -2.59
CA GLU A 52 16.32 -3.38 -2.34
C GLU A 52 17.82 -3.16 -2.55
N GLU A 53 18.68 -4.07 -2.07
CA GLU A 53 20.13 -3.99 -2.30
C GLU A 53 20.48 -4.03 -3.80
N LEU A 54 19.82 -4.88 -4.58
CA LEU A 54 20.02 -4.92 -6.04
C LEU A 54 19.63 -3.58 -6.71
N VAL A 55 18.55 -2.94 -6.26
CA VAL A 55 18.14 -1.63 -6.78
C VAL A 55 19.14 -0.55 -6.36
N ILE A 56 19.66 -0.63 -5.13
CA ILE A 56 20.72 0.27 -4.63
C ILE A 56 22.00 0.13 -5.48
N GLU A 57 22.43 -1.10 -5.76
CA GLU A 57 23.61 -1.34 -6.64
C GLU A 57 23.42 -0.67 -8.02
N ARG A 58 22.25 -0.85 -8.64
CA ARG A 58 21.93 -0.21 -9.93
C ARG A 58 21.93 1.32 -9.85
N PHE A 59 21.42 1.87 -8.73
CA PHE A 59 21.47 3.31 -8.51
C PHE A 59 22.92 3.81 -8.41
N GLN A 60 23.76 3.13 -7.66
CA GLN A 60 25.18 3.48 -7.49
C GLN A 60 25.99 3.27 -8.79
N GLU A 61 25.60 2.32 -9.66
CA GLU A 61 26.16 2.22 -11.02
C GLU A 61 25.83 3.45 -11.86
N LYS A 62 24.60 3.98 -11.75
CA LYS A 62 24.18 5.20 -12.46
C LYS A 62 24.78 6.47 -11.87
N TYR A 63 24.92 6.51 -10.55
CA TYR A 63 25.45 7.66 -9.78
C TYR A 63 26.60 7.22 -8.86
N PRO A 64 27.81 6.97 -9.40
CA PRO A 64 28.91 6.36 -8.64
C PRO A 64 29.48 7.24 -7.52
N ASN A 65 29.13 8.51 -7.50
CA ASN A 65 29.48 9.45 -6.42
C ASN A 65 28.48 9.44 -5.26
N ILE A 66 27.35 8.74 -5.38
CA ILE A 66 26.35 8.63 -4.31
C ILE A 66 26.42 7.24 -3.68
N GLN A 67 26.79 7.20 -2.40
CA GLN A 67 26.78 5.97 -1.61
C GLN A 67 25.46 5.86 -0.87
N VAL A 68 24.72 4.78 -1.05
CA VAL A 68 23.50 4.51 -0.30
C VAL A 68 23.76 3.50 0.80
N THR A 69 23.39 3.85 2.03
CA THR A 69 23.44 2.93 3.19
C THR A 69 22.01 2.54 3.55
N ARG A 70 21.68 1.28 3.32
CA ARG A 70 20.40 0.71 3.75
C ARG A 70 20.44 0.37 5.23
N THR A 71 19.42 0.79 5.98
CA THR A 71 19.26 0.51 7.42
C THR A 71 17.82 0.07 7.72
N GLN A 72 17.65 -0.67 8.81
CA GLN A 72 16.33 -1.03 9.29
C GLN A 72 15.85 -0.05 10.36
N TYR A 73 14.53 0.12 10.48
CA TYR A 73 13.95 0.85 11.59
C TYR A 73 14.29 0.16 12.92
N SER A 74 14.88 0.90 13.85
CA SER A 74 15.10 0.47 15.23
C SER A 74 14.09 1.08 16.21
N GLN A 75 13.29 2.04 15.72
CA GLN A 75 12.19 2.71 16.42
C GLN A 75 11.03 2.87 15.44
N SER A 76 9.89 3.42 15.89
CA SER A 76 8.79 3.74 14.98
C SER A 76 9.23 4.77 13.93
N PRO A 77 8.71 4.72 12.69
CA PRO A 77 9.02 5.73 11.67
C PRO A 77 8.70 7.16 12.12
N GLN A 78 7.64 7.31 12.92
CA GLN A 78 7.27 8.60 13.50
C GLN A 78 8.40 9.21 14.35
N SER A 79 9.19 8.41 15.07
CA SER A 79 10.32 8.90 15.88
C SER A 79 11.39 9.57 15.02
N TYR A 80 11.61 9.08 13.80
CA TYR A 80 12.55 9.67 12.85
C TYR A 80 12.01 10.96 12.25
N LEU A 81 10.73 10.98 11.90
CA LEU A 81 10.06 12.17 11.33
C LEU A 81 9.98 13.32 12.35
N LEU A 82 9.69 13.02 13.62
CA LEU A 82 9.60 14.03 14.68
C LEU A 82 10.97 14.48 15.24
N GLY A 83 12.08 13.99 14.69
CA GLY A 83 13.42 14.41 15.07
C GLY A 83 13.91 13.87 16.43
N SER A 84 13.24 12.88 17.03
CA SER A 84 13.72 12.18 18.21
C SER A 84 14.85 11.18 17.90
N ALA A 85 15.07 10.88 16.62
CA ALA A 85 16.19 10.14 16.09
C ALA A 85 16.82 10.89 14.90
N ALA A 86 18.05 10.50 14.50
CA ALA A 86 18.70 11.12 13.32
C ALA A 86 17.85 10.87 12.06
N SER A 87 17.52 11.96 11.34
CA SER A 87 16.71 11.89 10.13
C SER A 87 17.46 11.14 9.03
N PRO A 88 16.85 10.11 8.42
CA PRO A 88 17.39 9.50 7.20
C PRO A 88 17.16 10.43 5.99
N ASP A 89 17.81 10.10 4.85
CA ASP A 89 17.55 10.80 3.60
C ASP A 89 16.28 10.30 2.93
N VAL A 90 16.04 8.99 2.91
CA VAL A 90 14.85 8.37 2.33
C VAL A 90 14.27 7.34 3.30
N MET A 91 12.95 7.28 3.38
CA MET A 91 12.21 6.32 4.19
C MET A 91 11.24 5.52 3.34
N PHE A 92 11.19 4.22 3.62
CA PHE A 92 10.09 3.34 3.19
C PHE A 92 8.90 3.53 4.14
N LEU A 93 7.74 3.85 3.61
CA LEU A 93 6.49 3.93 4.38
C LEU A 93 5.36 3.20 3.65
N TRP A 94 4.28 2.98 4.38
CA TRP A 94 2.98 2.62 3.83
C TRP A 94 2.05 3.84 3.84
N THR A 95 1.07 3.83 2.94
CA THR A 95 -0.07 4.77 2.99
C THR A 95 -0.89 4.56 4.26
N GLY A 96 -1.52 5.63 4.74
CA GLY A 96 -2.36 5.65 5.94
C GLY A 96 -2.04 6.81 6.86
N TYR A 97 -2.55 6.76 8.09
CA TYR A 97 -2.53 7.83 9.07
C TYR A 97 -1.14 8.45 9.30
N LEU A 98 -0.09 7.62 9.38
CA LEU A 98 1.27 8.13 9.60
C LEU A 98 1.75 9.04 8.47
N LEU A 99 1.50 8.64 7.21
CA LEU A 99 1.83 9.46 6.04
C LEU A 99 1.05 10.76 6.04
N ASP A 100 -0.26 10.70 6.27
CA ASP A 100 -1.16 11.86 6.36
C ASP A 100 -0.71 12.83 7.47
N ALA A 101 -0.47 12.31 8.66
CA ALA A 101 -0.03 13.09 9.80
C ALA A 101 1.34 13.76 9.53
N ALA A 102 2.26 13.04 8.89
CA ALA A 102 3.57 13.58 8.55
C ALA A 102 3.49 14.73 7.53
N VAL A 103 2.61 14.61 6.53
CA VAL A 103 2.37 15.70 5.57
C VAL A 103 1.73 16.90 6.24
N ARG A 104 0.67 16.72 7.04
CA ARG A 104 0.00 17.80 7.78
C ARG A 104 0.95 18.59 8.69
N GLN A 105 1.91 17.91 9.28
CA GLN A 105 2.92 18.51 10.16
C GLN A 105 4.14 19.05 9.39
N ASN A 106 4.12 19.06 8.05
CA ASN A 106 5.24 19.49 7.19
C ASN A 106 6.55 18.71 7.47
N LEU A 107 6.46 17.43 7.80
CA LEU A 107 7.61 16.59 8.08
C LEU A 107 8.18 15.91 6.83
N LEU A 108 7.49 16.01 5.69
CA LEU A 108 7.90 15.42 4.41
C LEU A 108 8.19 16.49 3.36
N GLY A 109 9.14 16.21 2.49
CA GLY A 109 9.47 17.01 1.33
C GLY A 109 8.44 16.83 0.21
N ASN A 110 8.15 17.92 -0.50
CA ASN A 110 7.34 17.89 -1.71
C ASN A 110 8.12 17.20 -2.84
N LEU A 111 7.48 16.25 -3.54
CA LEU A 111 8.09 15.43 -4.57
C LEU A 111 7.61 15.77 -5.99
N SER A 112 7.06 16.96 -6.21
CA SER A 112 6.51 17.37 -7.52
C SER A 112 7.53 17.26 -8.65
N ASP A 113 8.78 17.67 -8.39
CA ASP A 113 9.85 17.57 -9.39
C ASP A 113 10.18 16.10 -9.68
N VAL A 114 10.22 15.23 -8.66
CA VAL A 114 10.42 13.78 -8.81
C VAL A 114 9.33 13.17 -9.66
N TRP A 115 8.08 13.53 -9.42
CA TRP A 115 6.93 13.04 -10.17
C TRP A 115 6.97 13.51 -11.63
N GLN A 116 7.32 14.76 -11.87
CA GLN A 116 7.44 15.32 -13.22
C GLN A 116 8.58 14.67 -14.00
N GLU A 117 9.78 14.56 -13.41
CA GLU A 117 10.98 14.03 -14.05
C GLU A 117 10.84 12.55 -14.43
N ASN A 118 10.10 11.78 -13.64
CA ASN A 118 9.86 10.35 -13.87
C ASN A 118 8.54 10.05 -14.63
N GLY A 119 7.75 11.05 -14.98
CA GLY A 119 6.48 10.88 -15.71
C GLY A 119 5.43 10.09 -14.94
N PHE A 120 5.43 10.14 -13.61
CA PHE A 120 4.55 9.33 -12.76
C PHE A 120 3.07 9.69 -12.93
N ASN A 121 2.74 10.96 -13.22
CA ASN A 121 1.37 11.40 -13.45
C ASN A 121 0.70 10.70 -14.66
N ASP A 122 1.47 10.33 -15.67
CA ASP A 122 0.94 9.69 -16.88
C ASP A 122 0.94 8.16 -16.75
N SER A 123 1.88 7.61 -16.00
CA SER A 123 2.20 6.18 -15.99
C SER A 123 1.60 5.38 -14.83
N ILE A 124 1.32 6.01 -13.68
CA ILE A 124 0.70 5.36 -12.52
C ILE A 124 -0.84 5.41 -12.65
N SER A 125 -1.55 4.40 -12.17
CA SER A 125 -3.02 4.39 -12.17
C SER A 125 -3.59 5.46 -11.23
N GLN A 126 -4.74 6.05 -11.60
CA GLN A 126 -5.31 7.19 -10.86
C GLN A 126 -5.59 6.86 -9.39
N PRO A 127 -6.19 5.72 -9.02
CA PRO A 127 -6.45 5.43 -7.60
C PRO A 127 -5.17 5.37 -6.75
N ILE A 128 -4.03 4.95 -7.35
CA ILE A 128 -2.72 4.93 -6.67
C ILE A 128 -2.11 6.34 -6.59
N GLN A 129 -2.31 7.18 -7.63
CA GLN A 129 -1.86 8.57 -7.59
C GLN A 129 -2.52 9.34 -6.44
N GLU A 130 -3.84 9.17 -6.26
CA GLU A 130 -4.60 9.89 -5.23
C GLU A 130 -4.05 9.66 -3.83
N MET A 131 -3.56 8.47 -3.53
CA MET A 131 -2.91 8.16 -2.24
C MET A 131 -1.54 8.84 -2.06
N SER A 132 -0.94 9.37 -3.12
CA SER A 132 0.35 10.05 -3.06
C SER A 132 0.21 11.57 -2.94
N TYR A 133 -0.99 12.10 -3.21
CA TYR A 133 -1.27 13.53 -3.30
C TYR A 133 -1.96 14.05 -2.05
N TYR A 134 -1.41 15.13 -1.49
CA TYR A 134 -1.96 15.86 -0.37
C TYR A 134 -1.96 17.35 -0.70
N GLN A 135 -3.13 18.00 -0.58
CA GLN A 135 -3.29 19.42 -0.89
C GLN A 135 -2.77 19.82 -2.29
N GLY A 136 -2.94 18.91 -3.26
CA GLY A 136 -2.56 19.14 -4.66
C GLY A 136 -1.09 18.90 -5.01
N ALA A 137 -0.29 18.36 -4.11
CA ALA A 137 1.10 18.02 -4.34
C ALA A 137 1.44 16.59 -3.90
N PRO A 138 2.36 15.86 -4.58
CA PRO A 138 2.78 14.53 -4.18
C PRO A 138 3.86 14.59 -3.09
N TYR A 139 3.71 13.73 -2.08
CA TYR A 139 4.68 13.55 -0.98
C TYR A 139 5.18 12.11 -0.86
N PHE A 140 4.75 11.25 -1.77
CA PHE A 140 5.00 9.83 -1.74
C PHE A 140 5.28 9.31 -3.15
N VAL A 141 6.29 8.46 -3.30
CA VAL A 141 6.58 7.74 -4.54
C VAL A 141 6.16 6.29 -4.36
N PRO A 142 5.06 5.83 -4.99
CA PRO A 142 4.59 4.47 -4.79
C PRO A 142 5.51 3.45 -5.46
N GLY A 143 5.80 2.35 -4.75
CA GLY A 143 6.64 1.25 -5.22
C GLY A 143 5.85 0.01 -5.65
N GLY A 144 4.73 -0.25 -4.98
CA GLY A 144 3.82 -1.36 -5.22
C GLY A 144 2.64 -1.29 -4.27
N HIS A 145 1.59 -2.04 -4.56
CA HIS A 145 0.44 -2.12 -3.66
C HIS A 145 0.01 -3.55 -3.39
N GLY A 146 -0.57 -3.78 -2.22
CA GLY A 146 -1.34 -4.95 -1.91
C GLY A 146 -2.82 -4.69 -2.19
N TRP A 147 -3.61 -5.74 -2.19
CA TRP A 147 -5.05 -5.67 -2.36
C TRP A 147 -5.72 -6.71 -1.46
N SER A 148 -6.94 -6.44 -1.04
CA SER A 148 -7.72 -7.33 -0.19
C SER A 148 -8.94 -7.84 -0.96
N GLY A 149 -9.26 -9.11 -0.79
CA GLY A 149 -10.39 -9.74 -1.46
C GLY A 149 -10.82 -11.03 -0.75
N ILE A 150 -11.88 -11.65 -1.23
CA ILE A 150 -12.37 -12.91 -0.68
C ILE A 150 -11.68 -14.07 -1.40
N TYR A 151 -10.78 -14.75 -0.67
CA TYR A 151 -10.12 -15.95 -1.13
C TYR A 151 -10.98 -17.18 -0.86
N TYR A 152 -10.97 -18.15 -1.76
CA TYR A 152 -11.80 -19.34 -1.66
C TYR A 152 -11.07 -20.60 -2.11
N ASN A 153 -11.53 -21.76 -1.64
CA ASN A 153 -11.05 -23.05 -2.05
C ASN A 153 -11.70 -23.48 -3.38
N ARG A 154 -10.89 -23.55 -4.45
CA ARG A 154 -11.34 -23.90 -5.80
C ARG A 154 -11.97 -25.30 -5.90
N GLU A 155 -11.40 -26.29 -5.18
CA GLU A 155 -11.92 -27.67 -5.21
C GLU A 155 -13.33 -27.73 -4.64
N ILE A 156 -13.61 -26.98 -3.57
CA ILE A 156 -14.94 -26.94 -2.96
C ILE A 156 -15.93 -26.24 -3.86
N PHE A 157 -15.55 -25.10 -4.45
CA PHE A 157 -16.41 -24.42 -5.41
C PHE A 157 -16.76 -25.33 -6.59
N GLN A 158 -15.79 -26.05 -7.16
CA GLN A 158 -16.03 -27.02 -8.22
C GLN A 158 -16.94 -28.18 -7.76
N ARG A 159 -16.73 -28.71 -6.54
CA ARG A 159 -17.53 -29.80 -5.98
C ARG A 159 -19.01 -29.46 -5.88
N TYR A 160 -19.32 -28.23 -5.48
CA TYR A 160 -20.69 -27.75 -5.34
C TYR A 160 -21.23 -27.02 -6.60
N GLY A 161 -20.45 -26.95 -7.68
CA GLY A 161 -20.82 -26.27 -8.91
C GLY A 161 -20.99 -24.75 -8.73
N LEU A 162 -20.22 -24.16 -7.80
CA LEU A 162 -20.26 -22.74 -7.50
C LEU A 162 -19.38 -21.94 -8.48
N THR A 163 -19.81 -20.72 -8.74
CA THR A 163 -19.02 -19.67 -9.41
C THR A 163 -18.80 -18.52 -8.45
N PRO A 164 -17.67 -17.78 -8.55
CA PRO A 164 -17.46 -16.58 -7.75
C PRO A 164 -18.65 -15.61 -7.83
N PRO A 165 -19.19 -15.14 -6.70
CA PRO A 165 -20.33 -14.23 -6.67
C PRO A 165 -19.88 -12.82 -7.10
N THR A 166 -20.77 -12.11 -7.76
CA THR A 166 -20.59 -10.69 -8.12
C THR A 166 -21.42 -9.77 -7.24
N THR A 167 -22.53 -10.30 -6.69
CA THR A 167 -23.44 -9.56 -5.83
C THR A 167 -23.52 -10.13 -4.43
N TRP A 168 -23.85 -9.28 -3.46
CA TRP A 168 -24.04 -9.70 -2.07
C TRP A 168 -25.08 -10.80 -1.90
N GLN A 169 -26.17 -10.75 -2.68
CA GLN A 169 -27.20 -11.77 -2.63
C GLN A 169 -26.69 -13.15 -3.10
N GLU A 170 -25.86 -13.18 -4.14
CA GLU A 170 -25.20 -14.41 -4.59
C GLU A 170 -24.24 -14.95 -3.53
N PHE A 171 -23.46 -14.06 -2.90
CA PHE A 171 -22.55 -14.42 -1.82
C PHE A 171 -23.28 -15.06 -0.63
N ILE A 172 -24.38 -14.44 -0.18
CA ILE A 172 -25.22 -15.01 0.90
C ILE A 172 -25.79 -16.35 0.49
N THR A 173 -26.26 -16.51 -0.75
CA THR A 173 -26.77 -17.78 -1.26
C THR A 173 -25.71 -18.89 -1.25
N ILE A 174 -24.46 -18.55 -1.59
CA ILE A 174 -23.32 -19.47 -1.49
C ILE A 174 -23.06 -19.87 -0.03
N CYS A 175 -23.05 -18.90 0.89
CA CYS A 175 -22.87 -19.16 2.31
C CYS A 175 -23.98 -20.09 2.86
N GLU A 176 -25.23 -19.88 2.51
CA GLU A 176 -26.37 -20.71 2.91
C GLU A 176 -26.26 -22.15 2.36
N LEU A 177 -25.86 -22.28 1.09
CA LEU A 177 -25.66 -23.60 0.47
C LEU A 177 -24.52 -24.36 1.17
N LEU A 178 -23.38 -23.72 1.40
CA LEU A 178 -22.23 -24.33 2.08
C LEU A 178 -22.63 -24.75 3.50
N TRP A 179 -23.25 -23.85 4.27
CA TRP A 179 -23.71 -24.12 5.63
C TRP A 179 -24.69 -25.29 5.70
N SER A 180 -25.70 -25.32 4.83
CA SER A 180 -26.66 -26.43 4.76
C SER A 180 -26.05 -27.76 4.31
N SER A 181 -24.92 -27.70 3.63
CA SER A 181 -24.15 -28.88 3.18
C SER A 181 -23.13 -29.37 4.21
N GLY A 182 -23.07 -28.74 5.40
CA GLY A 182 -22.15 -29.09 6.48
C GLY A 182 -20.73 -28.52 6.32
N GLU A 183 -20.56 -27.56 5.42
CA GLU A 183 -19.33 -26.79 5.28
C GLU A 183 -19.43 -25.48 6.05
N THR A 184 -18.35 -25.03 6.69
CA THR A 184 -18.29 -23.67 7.27
C THR A 184 -17.96 -22.67 6.16
N PRO A 185 -18.82 -21.66 5.87
CA PRO A 185 -18.59 -20.75 4.76
C PRO A 185 -17.33 -19.91 4.91
N LEU A 186 -17.12 -19.30 6.09
CA LEU A 186 -16.17 -18.21 6.30
C LEU A 186 -15.16 -18.48 7.42
N SER A 187 -13.94 -18.06 7.17
CA SER A 187 -12.90 -17.88 8.16
C SER A 187 -12.61 -16.39 8.35
N ILE A 188 -12.07 -16.02 9.53
CA ILE A 188 -11.61 -14.66 9.83
C ILE A 188 -10.49 -14.70 10.86
N ALA A 189 -9.44 -13.90 10.65
CA ALA A 189 -8.35 -13.71 11.60
C ALA A 189 -8.76 -12.73 12.72
N GLY A 190 -9.55 -13.21 13.65
CA GLY A 190 -10.13 -12.37 14.71
C GLY A 190 -9.13 -11.92 15.78
N SER A 191 -7.95 -12.51 15.87
CA SER A 191 -6.88 -12.03 16.75
C SER A 191 -6.15 -10.79 16.20
N ASN A 192 -6.33 -10.51 14.91
CA ASN A 192 -5.75 -9.34 14.25
C ASN A 192 -6.82 -8.29 13.95
N PRO A 193 -6.81 -7.12 14.63
CA PRO A 193 -7.78 -6.05 14.40
C PRO A 193 -7.80 -5.55 12.95
N PHE A 194 -6.68 -5.62 12.24
CA PHE A 194 -6.56 -5.28 10.83
C PHE A 194 -7.53 -6.09 9.95
N VAL A 195 -7.61 -7.42 10.14
CA VAL A 195 -8.51 -8.26 9.34
C VAL A 195 -9.98 -8.03 9.71
N GLY A 196 -10.25 -7.80 10.99
CA GLY A 196 -11.59 -7.39 11.43
C GLY A 196 -12.03 -6.09 10.74
N SER A 197 -11.13 -5.10 10.64
CA SER A 197 -11.42 -3.83 9.97
C SER A 197 -11.69 -3.99 8.47
N LEU A 198 -11.06 -4.93 7.77
CA LEU A 198 -11.34 -5.18 6.34
C LEU A 198 -12.82 -5.50 6.07
N TRP A 199 -13.47 -6.26 6.95
CA TRP A 199 -14.90 -6.52 6.83
C TRP A 199 -15.71 -5.24 6.99
N PHE A 200 -15.35 -4.40 7.98
CA PHE A 200 -15.99 -3.11 8.16
C PHE A 200 -15.77 -2.20 6.95
N ASP A 201 -14.53 -2.07 6.49
CA ASP A 201 -14.17 -1.24 5.34
C ASP A 201 -15.02 -1.59 4.12
N TYR A 202 -15.05 -2.87 3.73
CA TYR A 202 -15.79 -3.29 2.55
C TYR A 202 -17.31 -3.17 2.73
N LEU A 203 -17.85 -3.49 3.89
CA LEU A 203 -19.28 -3.31 4.14
C LEU A 203 -19.67 -1.84 4.13
N ASP A 204 -18.85 -0.96 4.72
CA ASP A 204 -19.09 0.48 4.71
C ASP A 204 -19.01 1.06 3.28
N LEU A 205 -17.99 0.70 2.54
CA LEU A 205 -17.82 1.08 1.13
C LEU A 205 -18.99 0.63 0.26
N ARG A 206 -19.54 -0.56 0.48
CA ARG A 206 -20.64 -1.14 -0.30
C ARG A 206 -22.03 -0.64 0.12
N LEU A 207 -22.22 -0.27 1.40
CA LEU A 207 -23.49 0.23 1.95
C LEU A 207 -23.60 1.75 1.88
N ASN A 208 -22.50 2.45 2.16
CA ASN A 208 -22.50 3.89 2.41
C ASN A 208 -21.69 4.71 1.40
N GLY A 209 -20.86 4.02 0.60
CA GLY A 209 -20.04 4.60 -0.47
C GLY A 209 -18.70 5.19 0.02
N PRO A 210 -17.76 5.42 -0.92
CA PRO A 210 -16.41 5.87 -0.62
C PRO A 210 -16.37 7.23 0.08
N ASP A 211 -17.24 8.17 -0.28
CA ASP A 211 -17.27 9.51 0.31
C ASP A 211 -17.61 9.49 1.80
N PHE A 212 -18.60 8.67 2.20
CA PHE A 212 -18.94 8.53 3.61
C PHE A 212 -17.82 7.82 4.36
N HIS A 213 -17.30 6.74 3.80
CA HIS A 213 -16.18 6.00 4.35
C HIS A 213 -14.96 6.92 4.61
N GLN A 214 -14.56 7.71 3.63
CA GLN A 214 -13.43 8.63 3.79
C GLN A 214 -13.68 9.69 4.88
N ARG A 215 -14.88 10.26 4.96
CA ARG A 215 -15.22 11.21 6.04
C ARG A 215 -15.23 10.56 7.41
N LEU A 216 -15.66 9.29 7.52
CA LEU A 216 -15.58 8.53 8.75
C LEU A 216 -14.12 8.31 9.20
N LEU A 217 -13.24 7.95 8.27
CA LEU A 217 -11.79 7.79 8.51
C LEU A 217 -11.13 9.11 8.94
N ASN A 218 -11.56 10.23 8.38
CA ASN A 218 -11.06 11.57 8.72
C ASN A 218 -11.62 12.11 10.06
N GLY A 219 -12.51 11.39 10.71
CA GLY A 219 -13.17 11.84 11.94
C GLY A 219 -14.25 12.91 11.72
N GLU A 220 -14.70 13.12 10.50
CA GLU A 220 -15.75 14.10 10.14
C GLU A 220 -17.16 13.56 10.39
N GLU A 221 -17.33 12.24 10.33
CA GLU A 221 -18.60 11.56 10.60
C GLU A 221 -18.62 10.95 12.01
N ALA A 222 -19.79 10.90 12.61
CA ALA A 222 -19.97 10.30 13.93
C ALA A 222 -20.14 8.78 13.84
N TYR A 223 -19.48 8.03 14.71
CA TYR A 223 -19.68 6.58 14.78
C TYR A 223 -21.10 6.20 15.27
N THR A 224 -21.85 7.15 15.82
CA THR A 224 -23.27 6.98 16.16
C THR A 224 -24.23 7.16 14.97
N ASP A 225 -23.71 7.45 13.77
CA ASP A 225 -24.54 7.53 12.57
C ASP A 225 -25.23 6.19 12.29
N PRO A 226 -26.52 6.17 11.88
CA PRO A 226 -27.23 4.94 11.49
C PRO A 226 -26.54 4.13 10.37
N LYS A 227 -25.76 4.76 9.52
CA LYS A 227 -24.97 4.10 8.48
C LYS A 227 -23.90 3.17 9.09
N VAL A 228 -23.22 3.63 10.15
CA VAL A 228 -22.26 2.80 10.89
C VAL A 228 -22.96 1.63 11.61
N ALA A 229 -24.17 1.87 12.16
CA ALA A 229 -24.97 0.78 12.72
C ALA A 229 -25.25 -0.31 11.69
N ALA A 230 -25.67 0.08 10.45
CA ALA A 230 -25.96 -0.87 9.38
C ALA A 230 -24.78 -1.77 9.03
N VAL A 231 -23.54 -1.26 9.08
CA VAL A 231 -22.32 -2.06 8.87
C VAL A 231 -22.18 -3.13 9.97
N PHE A 232 -22.25 -2.74 11.25
CA PHE A 232 -22.15 -3.67 12.36
C PHE A 232 -23.30 -4.70 12.38
N GLU A 233 -24.52 -4.28 12.06
CA GLU A 233 -25.67 -5.18 11.96
C GLU A 233 -25.49 -6.21 10.85
N THR A 234 -24.92 -5.82 9.70
CA THR A 234 -24.62 -6.74 8.61
C THR A 234 -23.54 -7.77 8.99
N MET A 235 -22.47 -7.33 9.68
CA MET A 235 -21.48 -8.27 10.22
C MET A 235 -22.09 -9.23 11.25
N ARG A 236 -22.92 -8.71 12.17
CA ARG A 236 -23.61 -9.50 13.18
C ARG A 236 -24.52 -10.55 12.54
N ASP A 237 -25.26 -10.22 11.48
CA ASP A 237 -26.10 -11.19 10.75
C ASP A 237 -25.29 -12.40 10.24
N LEU A 238 -24.09 -12.19 9.69
CA LEU A 238 -23.22 -13.28 9.26
C LEU A 238 -22.77 -14.16 10.44
N ILE A 239 -22.48 -13.55 11.59
CA ILE A 239 -22.08 -14.26 12.81
C ILE A 239 -23.26 -15.05 13.39
N ASP A 240 -24.42 -14.43 13.50
CA ASP A 240 -25.63 -15.03 14.08
C ASP A 240 -26.17 -16.19 13.23
N ARG A 241 -25.97 -16.15 11.91
CA ARG A 241 -26.23 -17.29 10.99
C ARG A 241 -25.23 -18.44 11.15
N GLY A 242 -24.15 -18.25 11.91
CA GLY A 242 -23.11 -19.24 12.13
C GLY A 242 -22.21 -19.45 10.91
N PHE A 243 -22.06 -18.49 10.03
CA PHE A 243 -21.26 -18.62 8.81
C PHE A 243 -19.76 -18.61 9.08
N PHE A 244 -19.31 -18.09 10.21
CA PHE A 244 -17.90 -18.08 10.59
C PHE A 244 -17.47 -19.34 11.34
N VAL A 245 -16.16 -19.62 11.27
CA VAL A 245 -15.53 -20.69 12.06
C VAL A 245 -15.80 -20.53 13.57
N GLU A 246 -15.73 -21.63 14.31
CA GLU A 246 -15.78 -21.58 15.76
C GLU A 246 -14.56 -20.83 16.35
N ASN A 247 -14.79 -20.02 17.40
CA ASN A 247 -13.75 -19.26 18.10
C ASN A 247 -12.89 -18.34 17.19
N PRO A 248 -13.48 -17.52 16.34
CA PRO A 248 -12.75 -16.69 15.39
C PRO A 248 -11.77 -15.71 16.06
N VAL A 249 -12.04 -15.30 17.32
CA VAL A 249 -11.21 -14.34 18.09
C VAL A 249 -9.79 -14.82 18.33
N SER A 250 -9.54 -16.14 18.34
CA SER A 250 -8.21 -16.72 18.58
C SER A 250 -7.43 -17.04 17.30
N MET A 251 -8.04 -16.83 16.14
CA MET A 251 -7.44 -17.17 14.85
C MET A 251 -6.55 -16.02 14.36
N ASP A 252 -5.30 -16.32 14.00
CA ASP A 252 -4.37 -15.39 13.35
C ASP A 252 -4.50 -15.40 11.82
N ASP A 253 -3.78 -14.50 11.14
CA ASP A 253 -3.86 -14.31 9.70
C ASP A 253 -3.54 -15.59 8.92
N LEU A 254 -2.39 -16.21 9.23
CA LEU A 254 -1.97 -17.44 8.58
C LEU A 254 -2.96 -18.57 8.83
N SER A 255 -3.41 -18.75 10.06
CA SER A 255 -4.42 -19.76 10.43
C SER A 255 -5.74 -19.53 9.70
N SER A 256 -6.16 -18.29 9.51
CA SER A 256 -7.36 -17.93 8.75
C SER A 256 -7.26 -18.39 7.30
N VAL A 257 -6.15 -18.09 6.62
CA VAL A 257 -5.94 -18.50 5.23
C VAL A 257 -5.69 -20.00 5.11
N LEU A 258 -4.90 -20.61 5.99
CA LEU A 258 -4.68 -22.08 5.99
C LEU A 258 -5.97 -22.85 6.28
N SER A 259 -6.93 -22.25 6.97
CA SER A 259 -8.23 -22.88 7.26
C SER A 259 -9.06 -23.19 6.02
N ILE A 260 -8.81 -22.51 4.90
CA ILE A 260 -9.53 -22.73 3.63
C ILE A 260 -8.79 -23.62 2.64
N VAL A 261 -7.54 -24.00 2.89
CA VAL A 261 -6.80 -24.98 2.07
C VAL A 261 -6.95 -26.38 2.66
N ARG A 262 -6.67 -27.40 1.82
CA ARG A 262 -6.76 -28.79 2.24
C ARG A 262 -5.53 -29.19 3.05
N GLY A 263 -5.72 -29.42 4.36
CA GLY A 263 -4.75 -30.11 5.20
C GLY A 263 -4.85 -31.61 5.09
N ASP A 264 -3.98 -32.34 5.80
CA ASP A 264 -4.10 -33.80 5.92
C ASP A 264 -5.42 -34.16 6.62
N ALA A 265 -6.32 -34.82 5.89
CA ALA A 265 -7.63 -35.21 6.41
C ALA A 265 -7.55 -36.20 7.62
N SER A 266 -6.38 -36.77 7.87
CA SER A 266 -6.10 -37.64 9.02
C SER A 266 -5.71 -36.83 10.28
N ASP A 267 -5.22 -35.58 10.13
CA ASP A 267 -4.89 -34.70 11.24
C ASP A 267 -6.04 -33.72 11.51
N PRO A 268 -6.68 -33.75 12.70
CA PRO A 268 -7.75 -32.81 13.05
C PRO A 268 -7.29 -31.33 13.06
N ILE A 269 -5.99 -31.07 13.21
CA ILE A 269 -5.41 -29.72 13.23
C ILE A 269 -5.23 -29.20 11.80
N GLU A 270 -4.90 -30.09 10.86
CA GLU A 270 -4.67 -29.75 9.45
C GLU A 270 -5.94 -29.86 8.58
N ARG A 271 -7.07 -30.30 9.17
CA ARG A 271 -8.33 -30.37 8.43
C ARG A 271 -8.79 -28.96 8.03
N ARG A 272 -9.15 -28.79 6.75
CA ARG A 272 -9.84 -27.58 6.28
C ARG A 272 -11.04 -27.25 7.18
N LYS A 273 -11.13 -26.01 7.64
CA LYS A 273 -12.15 -25.55 8.61
C LYS A 273 -13.18 -24.63 7.99
N ALA A 274 -12.87 -23.99 6.86
CA ALA A 274 -13.75 -23.06 6.15
C ALA A 274 -13.55 -23.17 4.63
N VAL A 275 -14.36 -22.46 3.86
CA VAL A 275 -14.32 -22.44 2.39
C VAL A 275 -13.76 -21.12 1.85
N MET A 276 -14.07 -20.00 2.52
CA MET A 276 -13.68 -18.64 2.09
C MET A 276 -13.09 -17.85 3.26
N THR A 277 -12.28 -16.84 2.94
CA THR A 277 -11.79 -15.84 3.90
C THR A 277 -11.55 -14.51 3.21
N LEU A 278 -11.93 -13.39 3.86
CA LEU A 278 -11.51 -12.06 3.46
C LEU A 278 -10.10 -11.83 4.00
N ALA A 279 -9.16 -11.59 3.12
CA ALA A 279 -7.76 -11.39 3.48
C ALA A 279 -7.05 -10.45 2.50
N SER A 280 -5.98 -9.83 2.96
CA SER A 280 -5.00 -9.19 2.08
C SER A 280 -4.15 -10.26 1.38
N ASN A 281 -3.71 -9.96 0.17
CA ASN A 281 -2.79 -10.83 -0.58
C ASN A 281 -1.46 -11.08 0.15
N PHE A 282 -1.10 -10.28 1.15
CA PHE A 282 0.06 -10.54 2.02
C PHE A 282 -0.07 -11.82 2.83
N ALA A 283 -1.25 -12.10 3.37
CA ALA A 283 -1.51 -13.31 4.13
C ALA A 283 -1.29 -14.60 3.32
N LEU A 284 -1.27 -14.50 1.98
CA LEU A 284 -1.01 -15.62 1.09
C LEU A 284 0.48 -15.90 0.89
N SER A 285 1.36 -14.96 1.22
CA SER A 285 2.80 -15.14 1.09
C SER A 285 3.34 -16.28 1.96
N ASP A 286 2.68 -16.53 3.07
CA ASP A 286 3.04 -17.57 4.04
C ASP A 286 2.36 -18.92 3.75
N VAL A 287 1.45 -18.98 2.77
CA VAL A 287 0.82 -20.24 2.35
C VAL A 287 1.84 -21.10 1.61
N PRO A 288 2.08 -22.34 2.06
CA PRO A 288 3.00 -23.24 1.37
C PRO A 288 2.66 -23.40 -0.12
N ALA A 289 3.67 -23.38 -0.98
CA ALA A 289 3.50 -23.40 -2.44
C ALA A 289 2.59 -24.56 -2.93
N VAL A 290 2.61 -25.71 -2.25
CA VAL A 290 1.78 -26.88 -2.56
C VAL A 290 0.27 -26.61 -2.45
N PHE A 291 -0.14 -25.62 -1.65
CA PHE A 291 -1.55 -25.27 -1.44
C PHE A 291 -1.99 -24.04 -2.23
N GLN A 292 -1.06 -23.30 -2.81
CA GLN A 292 -1.40 -22.06 -3.53
C GLN A 292 -2.32 -22.29 -4.74
N ASP A 293 -2.22 -23.44 -5.39
CA ASP A 293 -3.10 -23.81 -6.51
C ASP A 293 -4.52 -24.18 -6.09
N GLU A 294 -4.75 -24.44 -4.79
CA GLU A 294 -6.09 -24.68 -4.25
C GLU A 294 -6.89 -23.39 -4.07
N LEU A 295 -6.20 -22.25 -4.04
CA LEU A 295 -6.79 -20.94 -3.78
C LEU A 295 -7.07 -20.18 -5.08
N ASP A 296 -8.16 -19.45 -5.05
CA ASP A 296 -8.44 -18.36 -5.97
C ASP A 296 -9.17 -17.26 -5.22
N PHE A 297 -9.49 -16.13 -5.85
CA PHE A 297 -10.15 -15.03 -5.17
C PHE A 297 -11.24 -14.39 -6.05
N PHE A 298 -12.08 -13.59 -5.43
CA PHE A 298 -13.00 -12.66 -6.08
C PHE A 298 -13.07 -11.35 -5.29
N PRO A 299 -13.38 -10.22 -5.97
CA PRO A 299 -13.61 -8.93 -5.33
C PRO A 299 -14.77 -9.01 -4.32
N PHE A 300 -14.74 -8.16 -3.29
CA PHE A 300 -15.87 -8.08 -2.36
C PHE A 300 -17.17 -7.75 -3.12
N PRO A 301 -18.24 -8.54 -2.94
CA PRO A 301 -19.44 -8.43 -3.76
C PRO A 301 -20.13 -7.07 -3.69
N VAL A 302 -20.74 -6.65 -4.80
CA VAL A 302 -21.53 -5.41 -4.88
C VAL A 302 -22.84 -5.57 -4.12
N MET A 303 -23.19 -4.58 -3.28
CA MET A 303 -24.47 -4.52 -2.56
C MET A 303 -25.49 -3.61 -3.27
N ASP A 304 -25.05 -2.45 -3.73
CA ASP A 304 -25.82 -1.50 -4.51
C ASP A 304 -25.08 -1.21 -5.83
N PRO A 305 -25.64 -1.56 -6.99
CA PRO A 305 -24.98 -1.35 -8.28
C PRO A 305 -24.84 0.14 -8.67
N GLU A 306 -25.57 1.03 -8.03
CA GLU A 306 -25.47 2.49 -8.26
C GLU A 306 -24.38 3.14 -7.39
N MET A 307 -23.84 2.41 -6.40
CA MET A 307 -22.80 2.90 -5.50
C MET A 307 -21.43 2.82 -6.17
N PRO A 308 -20.60 3.88 -6.14
CA PRO A 308 -19.22 3.82 -6.59
C PRO A 308 -18.44 2.70 -5.88
N VAL A 309 -17.57 2.03 -6.63
CA VAL A 309 -16.80 0.89 -6.11
C VAL A 309 -15.50 1.35 -5.47
N GLY A 310 -15.42 1.26 -4.14
CA GLY A 310 -14.18 1.42 -3.41
C GLY A 310 -13.47 0.08 -3.17
N GLU A 311 -12.16 0.04 -3.30
CA GLU A 311 -11.33 -1.13 -3.00
C GLU A 311 -10.32 -0.81 -1.90
N VAL A 312 -9.88 -1.83 -1.17
CA VAL A 312 -9.03 -1.69 0.02
C VAL A 312 -7.71 -2.40 -0.16
N GLY A 313 -6.64 -1.70 0.12
CA GLY A 313 -5.29 -2.27 0.12
C GLY A 313 -4.25 -1.30 0.64
N ILE A 314 -3.01 -1.75 0.70
CA ILE A 314 -1.89 -0.97 1.22
C ILE A 314 -0.94 -0.68 0.08
N THR A 315 -0.52 0.58 -0.07
CA THR A 315 0.57 0.94 -0.98
C THR A 315 1.84 1.18 -0.17
N PHE A 316 2.92 0.54 -0.56
CA PHE A 316 4.23 0.88 -0.06
C PHE A 316 4.93 1.86 -1.00
N GLY A 317 5.83 2.66 -0.44
CA GLY A 317 6.63 3.56 -1.27
C GLY A 317 7.67 4.34 -0.47
N PHE A 318 8.14 5.39 -1.07
CA PHE A 318 9.30 6.13 -0.63
C PHE A 318 8.94 7.59 -0.37
N VAL A 319 9.39 8.08 0.78
CA VAL A 319 9.26 9.49 1.17
C VAL A 319 10.63 10.08 1.48
N VAL A 320 10.74 11.39 1.33
CA VAL A 320 11.92 12.16 1.70
C VAL A 320 11.51 13.04 2.89
N PRO A 321 12.09 12.86 4.09
CA PRO A 321 11.83 13.76 5.21
C PRO A 321 12.19 15.21 4.87
N ALA A 322 11.42 16.17 5.35
CA ALA A 322 11.74 17.60 5.19
C ALA A 322 13.09 17.97 5.82
N SER A 323 13.54 17.19 6.80
CA SER A 323 14.82 17.31 7.49
C SER A 323 15.94 16.44 6.88
N ALA A 324 15.72 15.85 5.70
CA ALA A 324 16.72 15.02 5.03
C ALA A 324 18.05 15.80 4.84
N PRO A 325 19.19 15.22 5.23
CA PRO A 325 20.49 15.91 5.10
C PRO A 325 20.90 16.20 3.65
N ASN A 326 20.48 15.35 2.70
CA ASN A 326 20.85 15.42 1.29
C ASN A 326 19.62 15.36 0.38
N PRO A 327 18.72 16.37 0.38
CA PRO A 327 17.40 16.28 -0.26
C PRO A 327 17.47 16.06 -1.78
N LEU A 328 18.47 16.61 -2.48
CA LEU A 328 18.64 16.43 -3.93
C LEU A 328 18.92 14.96 -4.28
N GLN A 329 19.85 14.35 -3.60
CA GLN A 329 20.22 12.93 -3.81
C GLN A 329 19.12 11.99 -3.30
N ALA A 330 18.45 12.37 -2.21
CA ALA A 330 17.31 11.65 -1.68
C ALA A 330 16.14 11.59 -2.69
N ASN A 331 15.80 12.72 -3.31
CA ASN A 331 14.78 12.82 -4.35
C ASN A 331 15.13 11.95 -5.56
N ALA A 332 16.37 12.01 -6.03
CA ALA A 332 16.84 11.17 -7.13
C ALA A 332 16.76 9.68 -6.80
N PHE A 333 17.12 9.30 -5.58
CA PHE A 333 17.03 7.91 -5.13
C PHE A 333 15.58 7.44 -4.95
N ALA A 334 14.71 8.26 -4.35
CA ALA A 334 13.29 7.94 -4.19
C ALA A 334 12.60 7.74 -5.56
N GLY A 335 12.85 8.64 -6.53
CA GLY A 335 12.35 8.51 -7.89
C GLY A 335 12.91 7.27 -8.61
N PHE A 336 14.18 6.94 -8.39
CA PHE A 336 14.79 5.73 -8.96
C PHE A 336 14.19 4.45 -8.37
N MET A 337 14.01 4.38 -7.06
CA MET A 337 13.36 3.24 -6.38
C MET A 337 11.95 2.99 -6.90
N GLY A 338 11.15 4.05 -7.08
CA GLY A 338 9.78 3.97 -7.59
C GLY A 338 9.66 4.00 -9.12
N SER A 339 10.76 3.95 -9.89
CA SER A 339 10.69 3.87 -11.36
C SER A 339 9.99 2.59 -11.83
N ALA A 340 9.41 2.61 -13.04
CA ALA A 340 8.66 1.46 -13.58
C ALA A 340 9.46 0.16 -13.57
N GLU A 341 10.76 0.20 -13.93
CA GLU A 341 11.63 -0.97 -13.92
C GLU A 341 11.85 -1.51 -12.51
N ASN A 342 12.17 -0.62 -11.55
CA ASN A 342 12.49 -1.01 -10.19
C ASN A 342 11.24 -1.37 -9.38
N SER A 343 10.11 -0.70 -9.59
CA SER A 343 8.81 -1.09 -9.03
C SER A 343 8.43 -2.51 -9.46
N GLN A 344 8.57 -2.86 -10.74
CA GLN A 344 8.34 -4.23 -11.21
C GLN A 344 9.31 -5.24 -10.58
N LEU A 345 10.57 -4.85 -10.34
CA LEU A 345 11.54 -5.70 -9.67
C LEU A 345 11.16 -5.92 -8.20
N LEU A 346 10.83 -4.85 -7.48
CA LEU A 346 10.40 -4.89 -6.07
C LEU A 346 9.13 -5.72 -5.88
N THR A 347 8.16 -5.62 -6.79
CA THR A 347 6.90 -6.36 -6.70
C THR A 347 7.03 -7.83 -7.11
N ARG A 348 7.97 -8.18 -7.99
CA ARG A 348 8.12 -9.52 -8.56
C ARG A 348 8.97 -10.47 -7.72
N GLN A 349 9.97 -9.96 -7.00
CA GLN A 349 10.93 -10.80 -6.27
C GLN A 349 10.50 -11.16 -4.84
N THR A 350 9.30 -10.81 -4.44
CA THR A 350 8.74 -11.37 -3.23
C THR A 350 8.57 -12.88 -3.41
N SER A 351 8.92 -13.66 -2.41
CA SER A 351 9.06 -15.11 -2.46
C SER A 351 7.78 -15.89 -2.77
N SER A 352 6.65 -15.21 -2.86
CA SER A 352 5.39 -15.76 -3.32
C SER A 352 4.83 -14.91 -4.45
N GLN A 353 4.35 -15.55 -5.50
CA GLN A 353 3.70 -14.93 -6.67
C GLN A 353 2.42 -14.13 -6.34
N LEU A 354 2.18 -13.79 -5.07
CA LEU A 354 0.90 -13.32 -4.58
C LEU A 354 0.98 -12.00 -3.78
N THR A 355 2.16 -11.41 -3.59
CA THR A 355 2.32 -10.37 -2.56
C THR A 355 2.14 -8.95 -3.03
N TRP A 356 2.73 -8.53 -4.13
CA TRP A 356 2.67 -7.14 -4.55
C TRP A 356 2.15 -6.99 -5.98
N VAL A 357 1.34 -5.96 -6.18
CA VAL A 357 0.79 -5.57 -7.48
C VAL A 357 1.54 -4.34 -7.98
N PRO A 358 1.96 -4.31 -9.26
CA PRO A 358 2.58 -3.12 -9.84
C PRO A 358 1.67 -1.91 -9.83
N VAL A 359 2.25 -0.72 -9.64
CA VAL A 359 1.50 0.56 -9.64
C VAL A 359 1.37 1.20 -11.03
N PHE A 360 2.15 0.73 -12.02
CA PHE A 360 2.18 1.28 -13.36
C PHE A 360 1.14 0.63 -14.27
N LYS A 361 0.48 1.44 -15.11
CA LYS A 361 -0.51 0.99 -16.11
C LYS A 361 0.10 0.03 -17.13
N ASP A 362 1.33 0.35 -17.59
CA ASP A 362 2.07 -0.37 -18.64
C ASP A 362 3.20 -1.21 -18.01
N PHE A 363 2.86 -2.24 -17.26
CA PHE A 363 3.83 -3.21 -16.77
C PHE A 363 3.87 -4.47 -17.65
N ASP A 364 4.99 -5.18 -17.63
CA ASP A 364 5.10 -6.45 -18.36
C ASP A 364 4.25 -7.55 -17.69
N ARG A 365 3.01 -7.68 -18.14
CA ARG A 365 2.03 -8.64 -17.63
C ARG A 365 2.52 -10.09 -17.69
N SER A 366 3.48 -10.42 -18.57
CA SER A 366 4.01 -11.77 -18.70
C SER A 366 4.87 -12.20 -17.50
N LEU A 367 5.34 -11.24 -16.72
CA LEU A 367 6.17 -11.44 -15.53
C LEU A 367 5.36 -11.77 -14.27
N PHE A 368 4.03 -11.67 -14.32
CA PHE A 368 3.14 -11.79 -13.17
C PHE A 368 2.12 -12.90 -13.37
N SER A 369 1.69 -13.52 -12.27
CA SER A 369 0.65 -14.53 -12.27
C SER A 369 -0.72 -13.97 -12.70
N ASP A 370 -1.64 -14.83 -13.11
CA ASP A 370 -3.01 -14.44 -13.45
C ASP A 370 -3.70 -13.71 -12.30
N ARG A 371 -3.46 -14.16 -11.06
CA ARG A 371 -4.03 -13.52 -9.86
C ARG A 371 -3.55 -12.09 -9.66
N ILE A 372 -2.26 -11.82 -9.85
CA ILE A 372 -1.73 -10.43 -9.76
C ILE A 372 -2.31 -9.56 -10.86
N ARG A 373 -2.42 -10.09 -12.10
CA ARG A 373 -3.04 -9.34 -13.20
C ARG A 373 -4.50 -9.03 -12.95
N GLN A 374 -5.25 -9.98 -12.37
CA GLN A 374 -6.64 -9.77 -11.99
C GLN A 374 -6.78 -8.77 -10.83
N ALA A 375 -5.91 -8.83 -9.83
CA ALA A 375 -5.91 -7.86 -8.73
C ALA A 375 -5.61 -6.43 -9.22
N GLU A 376 -4.65 -6.28 -10.13
CA GLU A 376 -4.38 -4.99 -10.78
C GLU A 376 -5.58 -4.47 -11.56
N GLU A 377 -6.25 -5.34 -12.31
CA GLU A 377 -7.45 -4.97 -13.07
C GLU A 377 -8.59 -4.50 -12.14
N VAL A 378 -8.82 -5.18 -11.01
CA VAL A 378 -9.81 -4.78 -10.01
C VAL A 378 -9.49 -3.39 -9.45
N VAL A 379 -8.24 -3.16 -9.02
CA VAL A 379 -7.83 -1.88 -8.44
C VAL A 379 -7.85 -0.75 -9.47
N SER A 380 -7.40 -1.01 -10.69
CA SER A 380 -7.37 0.02 -11.76
C SER A 380 -8.76 0.43 -12.24
N GLN A 381 -9.77 -0.42 -12.05
CA GLN A 381 -11.18 -0.15 -12.39
C GLN A 381 -12.00 0.39 -11.22
N ALA A 382 -11.45 0.40 -10.01
CA ALA A 382 -12.13 0.95 -8.85
C ALA A 382 -12.28 2.47 -8.96
N ASP A 383 -13.39 3.01 -8.44
CA ASP A 383 -13.58 4.45 -8.33
C ASP A 383 -12.65 5.06 -7.26
N THR A 384 -12.38 4.30 -6.19
CA THR A 384 -11.42 4.68 -5.15
C THR A 384 -10.62 3.47 -4.68
N PHE A 385 -9.39 3.72 -4.21
CA PHE A 385 -8.54 2.75 -3.56
C PHE A 385 -7.85 3.38 -2.36
N GLY A 386 -7.87 2.73 -1.20
CA GLY A 386 -7.30 3.30 0.01
C GLY A 386 -6.80 2.26 1.00
N PRO A 387 -6.00 2.70 1.99
CA PRO A 387 -5.55 1.83 3.06
C PRO A 387 -6.71 1.44 3.96
N PRO A 388 -6.66 0.24 4.58
CA PRO A 388 -7.69 -0.19 5.50
C PRO A 388 -7.80 0.75 6.70
N MET A 389 -9.00 0.86 7.24
CA MET A 389 -9.37 1.69 8.38
C MET A 389 -8.36 1.61 9.52
N PHE A 390 -7.91 0.41 9.87
CA PHE A 390 -6.93 0.20 10.94
C PHE A 390 -5.62 0.98 10.73
N LEU A 391 -5.17 1.15 9.49
CA LEU A 391 -3.99 1.94 9.14
C LEU A 391 -4.29 3.42 8.91
N SER A 392 -5.56 3.76 8.71
CA SER A 392 -6.02 5.12 8.39
C SER A 392 -6.46 5.91 9.61
N LEU A 393 -6.71 5.23 10.72
CA LEU A 393 -7.13 5.84 11.98
C LEU A 393 -5.94 6.20 12.88
N PRO A 394 -6.09 7.21 13.75
CA PRO A 394 -5.16 7.41 14.86
C PRO A 394 -5.01 6.15 15.72
N ASP A 395 -3.84 5.95 16.33
CA ASP A 395 -3.55 4.77 17.16
C ASP A 395 -4.58 4.56 18.30
N SER A 396 -5.06 5.66 18.89
CA SER A 396 -6.11 5.62 19.91
C SER A 396 -7.41 5.00 19.40
N MET A 397 -7.84 5.40 18.21
CA MET A 397 -9.02 4.87 17.52
C MET A 397 -8.83 3.43 17.08
N GLY A 398 -7.67 3.09 16.50
CA GLY A 398 -7.33 1.73 16.07
C GLY A 398 -7.38 0.73 17.21
N ASN A 399 -6.91 1.11 18.40
CA ASN A 399 -6.99 0.26 19.61
C ASN A 399 -8.45 0.02 20.06
N GLU A 400 -9.29 1.04 20.06
CA GLU A 400 -10.69 0.90 20.45
C GLU A 400 -11.48 0.08 19.43
N LEU A 401 -11.23 0.32 18.13
CA LEU A 401 -11.80 -0.47 17.04
C LEU A 401 -11.47 -1.96 17.20
N GLY A 402 -10.22 -2.31 17.50
CA GLY A 402 -9.80 -3.68 17.76
C GLY A 402 -10.56 -4.33 18.91
N GLN A 403 -10.82 -3.60 20.00
CA GLN A 403 -11.63 -4.11 21.11
C GLN A 403 -13.10 -4.33 20.73
N VAL A 404 -13.67 -3.43 19.93
CA VAL A 404 -15.04 -3.57 19.41
C VAL A 404 -15.15 -4.80 18.52
N PHE A 405 -14.20 -5.03 17.60
CA PHE A 405 -14.21 -6.24 16.76
C PHE A 405 -14.07 -7.52 17.57
N ASN A 406 -13.23 -7.53 18.59
CA ASN A 406 -13.12 -8.69 19.48
C ASN A 406 -14.45 -9.00 20.17
N GLN A 407 -15.21 -7.98 20.59
CA GLN A 407 -16.54 -8.18 21.19
C GLN A 407 -17.55 -8.67 20.15
N LEU A 408 -17.57 -8.08 18.97
CA LEU A 408 -18.45 -8.47 17.87
C LEU A 408 -18.23 -9.94 17.50
N LEU A 409 -16.99 -10.35 17.26
CA LEU A 409 -16.64 -11.73 16.88
C LEU A 409 -16.86 -12.75 18.01
N ALA A 410 -16.82 -12.30 19.26
CA ALA A 410 -17.19 -13.11 20.43
C ALA A 410 -18.71 -13.14 20.69
N ALA A 411 -19.53 -12.54 19.81
CA ALA A 411 -20.97 -12.33 20.01
C ALA A 411 -21.31 -11.67 21.37
N ARG A 412 -20.53 -10.65 21.76
CA ARG A 412 -20.69 -9.94 23.03
C ARG A 412 -20.97 -8.46 22.80
N GLY A 413 -21.90 -7.89 23.55
CA GLY A 413 -22.29 -6.49 23.46
C GLY A 413 -23.34 -6.22 22.38
N GLU A 414 -23.72 -4.97 22.25
CA GLU A 414 -24.77 -4.49 21.34
C GLU A 414 -24.23 -3.39 20.43
N VAL A 415 -24.79 -3.25 19.22
CA VAL A 415 -24.34 -2.25 18.24
C VAL A 415 -24.32 -0.83 18.82
N PRO A 416 -25.35 -0.36 19.55
CA PRO A 416 -25.30 0.99 20.13
C PRO A 416 -24.15 1.20 21.13
N ASP A 417 -23.77 0.16 21.89
CA ASP A 417 -22.66 0.26 22.84
C ASP A 417 -21.32 0.40 22.11
N TRP A 418 -21.12 -0.34 21.01
CA TRP A 418 -19.91 -0.24 20.18
C TRP A 418 -19.81 1.12 19.49
N GLN A 419 -20.93 1.62 18.96
CA GLN A 419 -20.99 2.94 18.37
C GLN A 419 -20.62 4.04 19.37
N LEU A 420 -21.17 4.01 20.59
CA LEU A 420 -20.85 4.98 21.64
C LEU A 420 -19.38 4.93 22.04
N ARG A 421 -18.79 3.75 22.17
CA ARG A 421 -17.36 3.60 22.49
C ARG A 421 -16.47 4.18 21.42
N LEU A 422 -16.75 3.90 20.13
CA LEU A 422 -15.98 4.44 19.02
C LEU A 422 -16.19 5.96 18.88
N GLU A 423 -17.39 6.46 19.15
CA GLU A 423 -17.65 7.90 19.15
C GLU A 423 -16.90 8.61 20.28
N ASP A 424 -16.87 8.05 21.48
CA ASP A 424 -16.11 8.61 22.60
C ASP A 424 -14.61 8.66 22.25
N ALA A 425 -14.06 7.59 21.65
CA ALA A 425 -12.67 7.55 21.19
C ALA A 425 -12.41 8.58 20.09
N ARG A 426 -13.33 8.74 19.12
CA ARG A 426 -13.24 9.78 18.07
C ARG A 426 -13.20 11.17 18.66
N GLN A 427 -14.07 11.47 19.62
CA GLN A 427 -14.12 12.76 20.30
C GLN A 427 -12.82 13.03 21.10
N ASP A 428 -12.25 11.99 21.72
CA ASP A 428 -10.95 12.10 22.39
C ASP A 428 -9.83 12.37 21.41
N ALA A 429 -9.78 11.65 20.27
CA ALA A 429 -8.79 11.87 19.22
C ALA A 429 -8.87 13.30 18.62
N ILE A 430 -10.08 13.82 18.41
CA ILE A 430 -10.30 15.21 17.99
C ILE A 430 -9.75 16.19 19.04
N ARG A 431 -10.08 16.00 20.32
CA ARG A 431 -9.59 16.86 21.42
C ARG A 431 -8.07 16.84 21.54
N ASN A 432 -7.45 15.72 21.22
CA ASN A 432 -5.98 15.56 21.25
C ASN A 432 -5.29 16.10 19.99
N GLY A 433 -6.03 16.58 18.98
CA GLY A 433 -5.50 17.07 17.72
C GLY A 433 -4.93 15.95 16.81
N GLU A 434 -5.40 14.69 16.99
CA GLU A 434 -4.99 13.55 16.19
C GLU A 434 -5.67 13.57 14.82
N TYR A 435 -6.88 14.14 14.71
CA TYR A 435 -7.56 14.40 13.44
C TYR A 435 -7.24 15.79 12.89
N PRO A 436 -7.35 16.00 11.55
CA PRO A 436 -7.25 17.33 10.98
C PRO A 436 -8.31 18.26 11.59
N GLU A 437 -7.98 19.55 11.71
CA GLU A 437 -9.00 20.55 12.00
C GLU A 437 -9.99 20.59 10.82
N PRO A 438 -11.31 20.66 11.08
CA PRO A 438 -12.33 20.66 10.04
C PRO A 438 -12.29 21.90 9.14
#